data_35855d5a1e008788b1a8466d483abdc4
#
_entry.id   35855d5a1e008788b1a8466d483abdc4
#
_cell.length_a   1.000
_cell.length_b   1.000
_cell.length_c   1.000
_cell.angle_alpha   90.00
_cell.angle_beta   90.00
_cell.angle_gamma   90.00
#
_symmetry.space_group_name_H-M   'P 1'
#
loop_
_entity.id
_entity.type
_entity.pdbx_description
1 polymer ?
#
loop_
_entity_poly.entity_id
_entity_poly.type
_entity_poly.pdbx_seq_one_letter_code
_entity_poly.pdbx_strand_id
1 'polypeptide(L)'
;MVVTVKLVGALRHLARRSQLELKYLNGLTLEQVIKQMSLEMSGVQSTFSDRDLNDSASNSLVLINGTEISVLDGFETKLYDGDEIVFIPIVHGG
;
A
#
# COMPACT_ATOMS: atom_id res chain seq x y z
N MET A 1 2.79 -1.98 16.27
CA MET A 1 2.76 -0.68 15.54
C MET A 1 1.50 -0.60 14.68
N VAL A 2 1.06 0.59 14.40
CA VAL A 2 -0.10 0.82 13.54
C VAL A 2 0.35 1.66 12.34
N VAL A 3 0.02 1.19 11.15
CA VAL A 3 0.30 1.90 9.90
C VAL A 3 -1.03 2.16 9.21
N THR A 4 -1.23 3.38 8.73
CA THR A 4 -2.42 3.76 7.99
C THR A 4 -2.10 3.72 6.51
N VAL A 5 -2.92 3.04 5.73
CA VAL A 5 -2.77 2.97 4.27
C VAL A 5 -3.95 3.68 3.63
N LYS A 6 -3.65 4.64 2.77
CA LYS A 6 -4.68 5.35 2.01
C LYS A 6 -4.61 4.94 0.55
N LEU A 7 -5.77 4.65 -0.02
CA LEU A 7 -5.92 4.21 -1.39
C LEU A 7 -6.68 5.26 -2.18
N VAL A 8 -6.18 5.58 -3.36
CA VAL A 8 -6.73 6.64 -4.19
C VAL A 8 -7.07 6.08 -5.58
N GLY A 9 -8.10 6.63 -6.22
CA GLY A 9 -8.45 6.27 -7.58
C GLY A 9 -8.84 4.81 -7.75
N ALA A 10 -8.26 4.15 -8.76
CA ALA A 10 -8.59 2.78 -9.08
C ALA A 10 -8.35 1.80 -7.92
N LEU A 11 -7.31 2.03 -7.13
CA LEU A 11 -7.03 1.17 -5.97
C LEU A 11 -8.13 1.25 -4.93
N ARG A 12 -8.63 2.44 -4.68
CA ARG A 12 -9.76 2.65 -3.77
C ARG A 12 -10.99 1.89 -4.26
N HIS A 13 -11.20 1.90 -5.56
CA HIS A 13 -12.33 1.23 -6.18
C HIS A 13 -12.22 -0.29 -6.07
N LEU A 14 -11.03 -0.82 -6.36
CA LEU A 14 -10.77 -2.26 -6.27
C LEU A 14 -10.90 -2.77 -4.83
N ALA A 15 -10.36 -2.03 -3.88
CA ALA A 15 -10.39 -2.42 -2.47
C ALA A 15 -11.73 -2.13 -1.80
N ARG A 16 -12.58 -1.32 -2.42
CA ARG A 16 -13.87 -0.88 -1.88
C ARG A 16 -13.73 -0.14 -0.55
N ARG A 17 -12.57 0.50 -0.35
CA ARG A 17 -12.30 1.32 0.83
C ARG A 17 -11.21 2.32 0.48
N SER A 18 -11.24 3.46 1.15
CA SER A 18 -10.26 4.51 0.92
C SER A 18 -9.09 4.46 1.89
N GLN A 19 -9.25 3.72 2.98
CA GLN A 19 -8.25 3.70 4.04
C GLN A 19 -8.29 2.37 4.78
N LEU A 20 -7.10 1.90 5.18
CA LEU A 20 -6.91 0.72 6.00
C LEU A 20 -6.01 1.08 7.17
N GLU A 21 -6.26 0.47 8.31
CA GLU A 21 -5.32 0.49 9.42
C GLU A 21 -4.77 -0.93 9.60
N LEU A 22 -3.45 -1.05 9.57
CA LEU A 22 -2.78 -2.32 9.70
C LEU A 22 -1.99 -2.34 11.00
N LYS A 23 -2.16 -3.42 11.77
CA LYS A 23 -1.49 -3.58 13.06
C LYS A 23 -0.44 -4.67 12.98
N TYR A 24 0.76 -4.34 13.40
CA TYR A 24 1.89 -5.27 13.39
C TYR A 24 2.63 -5.19 14.71
N LEU A 25 3.32 -6.28 15.09
CA LEU A 25 4.09 -6.32 16.32
C LEU A 25 5.42 -5.60 16.19
N ASN A 26 6.07 -5.70 15.04
CA ASN A 26 7.38 -5.12 14.79
C ASN A 26 7.39 -4.30 13.52
N GLY A 27 8.41 -3.46 13.39
CA GLY A 27 8.61 -2.70 12.16
C GLY A 27 8.81 -3.61 10.96
N LEU A 28 8.11 -3.32 9.90
CA LEU A 28 8.18 -4.05 8.66
C LEU A 28 8.66 -3.12 7.56
N THR A 29 9.18 -3.71 6.48
CA THR A 29 9.47 -2.94 5.27
C THR A 29 8.17 -2.70 4.51
N LEU A 30 8.19 -1.73 3.63
CA LEU A 30 7.05 -1.43 2.77
C LEU A 30 6.61 -2.68 1.98
N GLU A 31 7.57 -3.44 1.46
CA GLU A 31 7.28 -4.68 0.74
C GLU A 31 6.50 -5.67 1.58
N GLN A 32 6.90 -5.84 2.83
CA GLN A 32 6.22 -6.75 3.75
C GLN A 32 4.80 -6.29 4.07
N VAL A 33 4.62 -4.98 4.21
CA VAL A 33 3.29 -4.40 4.44
C VAL A 33 2.38 -4.63 3.24
N ILE A 34 2.91 -4.46 2.03
CA ILE A 34 2.15 -4.71 0.81
C ILE A 34 1.70 -6.16 0.76
N LYS A 35 2.57 -7.10 1.09
CA LYS A 35 2.23 -8.53 1.12
C LYS A 35 1.12 -8.83 2.13
N GLN A 36 1.22 -8.26 3.33
CA GLN A 36 0.19 -8.44 4.35
C GLN A 36 -1.15 -7.84 3.92
N MET A 37 -1.10 -6.67 3.31
CA MET A 37 -2.27 -6.01 2.76
C MET A 37 -2.97 -6.89 1.73
N SER A 38 -2.20 -7.49 0.83
CA SER A 38 -2.72 -8.39 -0.20
C SER A 38 -3.46 -9.57 0.42
N LEU A 39 -2.87 -10.17 1.46
CA LEU A 39 -3.47 -11.32 2.12
C LEU A 39 -4.79 -10.95 2.79
N GLU A 40 -4.84 -9.82 3.46
CA GLU A 40 -6.06 -9.37 4.12
C GLU A 40 -7.17 -9.06 3.11
N MET A 41 -6.82 -8.39 2.04
CA MET A 41 -7.80 -8.04 1.01
C MET A 41 -8.29 -9.26 0.25
N SER A 42 -7.40 -10.19 -0.06
CA SER A 42 -7.77 -11.44 -0.74
C SER A 42 -8.70 -12.28 0.09
N GLY A 43 -8.55 -12.25 1.41
CA GLY A 43 -9.42 -12.98 2.31
C GLY A 43 -10.83 -12.41 2.38
N VAL A 44 -10.98 -11.12 2.08
CA VAL A 44 -12.27 -10.43 2.16
C VAL A 44 -12.89 -10.27 0.77
N GLN A 45 -12.07 -10.00 -0.25
CA GLN A 45 -12.52 -9.70 -1.60
C GLN A 45 -11.89 -10.64 -2.60
N SER A 46 -12.67 -11.51 -3.16
CA SER A 46 -12.17 -12.48 -4.14
C SER A 46 -11.67 -11.83 -5.43
N THR A 47 -12.01 -10.58 -5.65
CA THR A 47 -11.61 -9.86 -6.87
C THR A 47 -10.27 -9.14 -6.71
N PHE A 48 -9.71 -9.11 -5.50
CA PHE A 48 -8.47 -8.42 -5.23
C PHE A 48 -7.40 -9.43 -4.85
N SER A 49 -6.41 -9.64 -5.70
CA SER A 49 -5.36 -10.63 -5.50
C SER A 49 -4.01 -9.96 -5.19
N ASP A 50 -3.05 -10.75 -4.70
CA ASP A 50 -1.67 -10.30 -4.49
C ASP A 50 -1.08 -9.71 -5.75
N ARG A 51 -1.35 -10.36 -6.88
CA ARG A 51 -0.85 -9.92 -8.17
C ARG A 51 -1.37 -8.54 -8.52
N ASP A 52 -2.67 -8.33 -8.33
CA ASP A 52 -3.29 -7.04 -8.64
C ASP A 52 -2.71 -5.93 -7.77
N LEU A 53 -2.51 -6.21 -6.49
CA LEU A 53 -1.95 -5.22 -5.58
C LEU A 53 -0.49 -4.92 -5.91
N ASN A 54 0.31 -5.95 -6.19
CA ASN A 54 1.72 -5.78 -6.55
C ASN A 54 1.85 -5.01 -7.85
N ASP A 55 1.05 -5.35 -8.86
CA ASP A 55 1.06 -4.64 -10.13
C ASP A 55 0.65 -3.17 -9.92
N SER A 56 -0.38 -2.95 -9.11
CA SER A 56 -0.84 -1.61 -8.80
C SER A 56 0.21 -0.81 -8.05
N ALA A 57 0.90 -1.43 -7.11
CA ALA A 57 1.97 -0.76 -6.36
C ALA A 57 3.14 -0.39 -7.27
N SER A 58 3.48 -1.29 -8.23
CA SER A 58 4.57 -1.04 -9.19
C SER A 58 4.23 0.11 -10.14
N ASN A 59 2.94 0.32 -10.41
CA ASN A 59 2.47 1.37 -11.30
C ASN A 59 1.84 2.53 -10.54
N SER A 60 2.23 2.71 -9.30
CA SER A 60 1.69 3.75 -8.42
C SER A 60 2.80 4.63 -7.89
N LEU A 61 2.43 5.87 -7.61
CA LEU A 61 3.26 6.73 -6.79
C LEU A 61 2.98 6.34 -5.34
N VAL A 62 4.02 6.01 -4.60
CA VAL A 62 3.88 5.60 -3.21
C VAL A 62 4.53 6.64 -2.31
N LEU A 63 3.78 7.16 -1.37
CA LEU A 63 4.24 8.17 -0.43
C LEU A 63 4.19 7.62 0.99
N ILE A 64 5.25 7.85 1.76
CA ILE A 64 5.27 7.54 3.19
C ILE A 64 5.41 8.86 3.92
N ASN A 65 4.38 9.21 4.67
CA ASN A 65 4.31 10.51 5.37
C ASN A 65 4.56 11.69 4.42
N GLY A 66 4.05 11.59 3.21
CA GLY A 66 4.18 12.63 2.20
C GLY A 66 5.46 12.60 1.38
N THR A 67 6.36 11.65 1.65
CA THR A 67 7.63 11.55 0.93
C THR A 67 7.59 10.36 -0.03
N GLU A 68 7.92 10.59 -1.29
CA GLU A 68 7.93 9.54 -2.30
C GLU A 68 9.05 8.55 -2.00
N ILE A 69 8.77 7.26 -2.14
CA ILE A 69 9.66 6.20 -1.68
C ILE A 69 11.01 6.11 -2.41
N SER A 70 11.12 6.63 -3.62
CA SER A 70 12.40 6.61 -4.33
C SER A 70 13.44 7.54 -3.66
N VAL A 71 12.98 8.49 -2.89
CA VAL A 71 13.84 9.37 -2.09
C VAL A 71 14.24 8.70 -0.77
N LEU A 72 13.55 7.62 -0.43
CA LEU A 72 13.83 6.80 0.73
C LEU A 72 14.55 5.53 0.26
N ASP A 73 14.22 4.40 0.84
CA ASP A 73 14.81 3.11 0.47
C ASP A 73 13.89 2.26 -0.42
N GLY A 74 12.99 2.90 -1.16
CA GLY A 74 12.04 2.20 -2.02
C GLY A 74 11.20 1.21 -1.23
N PHE A 75 11.01 0.01 -1.77
CA PHE A 75 10.23 -1.02 -1.09
C PHE A 75 10.92 -1.61 0.14
N GLU A 76 12.20 -1.31 0.34
CA GLU A 76 12.93 -1.74 1.53
C GLU A 76 12.82 -0.73 2.68
N THR A 77 12.09 0.35 2.46
CA THR A 77 11.89 1.37 3.49
C THR A 77 11.20 0.77 4.71
N LYS A 78 11.79 0.96 5.88
CA LYS A 78 11.21 0.49 7.13
C LYS A 78 10.10 1.42 7.60
N LEU A 79 9.05 0.83 8.12
CA LEU A 79 7.90 1.56 8.62
C LEU A 79 7.90 1.56 10.15
N TYR A 80 7.34 2.62 10.70
CA TYR A 80 7.26 2.82 12.15
C TYR A 80 5.83 3.12 12.56
N ASP A 81 5.55 3.01 13.84
CA ASP A 81 4.23 3.29 14.38
C ASP A 81 3.78 4.70 13.99
N GLY A 82 2.56 4.80 13.51
CA GLY A 82 1.97 6.05 13.10
C GLY A 82 2.26 6.46 11.65
N ASP A 83 3.07 5.69 10.93
CA ASP A 83 3.35 6.02 9.53
C ASP A 83 2.10 5.93 8.67
N GLU A 84 2.04 6.78 7.67
CA GLU A 84 0.95 6.82 6.69
C GLU A 84 1.51 6.53 5.31
N ILE A 85 0.93 5.56 4.63
CA ILE A 85 1.29 5.19 3.27
C ILE A 85 0.14 5.58 2.35
N VAL A 86 0.45 6.26 1.25
CA VAL A 86 -0.54 6.62 0.25
C VAL A 86 -0.14 5.99 -1.08
N PHE A 87 -1.05 5.24 -1.68
CA PHE A 87 -0.88 4.68 -3.03
C PHE A 87 -1.71 5.49 -4.01
N ILE A 88 -1.04 6.11 -4.97
CA ILE A 88 -1.69 6.92 -6.00
C ILE A 88 -1.40 6.28 -7.35
N PRO A 89 -2.40 5.70 -8.02
CA PRO A 89 -2.18 5.08 -9.33
C PRO A 89 -1.67 6.10 -10.34
N ILE A 90 -0.67 5.70 -11.12
CA ILE A 90 -0.17 6.54 -12.19
C ILE A 90 -0.97 6.17 -13.43
N VAL A 91 -1.69 7.16 -13.97
CA VAL A 91 -2.44 6.97 -15.20
C VAL A 91 -1.51 7.35 -16.34
N HIS A 92 -1.15 6.36 -17.15
CA HIS A 92 -0.40 6.61 -18.36
C HIS A 92 -1.37 7.16 -19.38
N GLY A 93 -1.18 8.42 -19.75
CA GLY A 93 -2.02 9.09 -20.71
C GLY A 93 -1.95 8.36 -22.05
N GLY A 94 -3.07 8.03 -22.56
CA GLY A 94 -3.12 7.34 -23.85
C GLY A 94 -4.28 6.47 -23.88
#